data_8d899d013dcb10d7c0a6924a625c97c9
#
_entry.id   8d899d013dcb10d7c0a6924a625c97c9
#
_cell.length_a   1.000
_cell.length_b   1.000
_cell.length_c   1.000
_cell.angle_alpha   90.00
_cell.angle_beta   90.00
_cell.angle_gamma   90.00
#
_symmetry.space_group_name_H-M   'P 1'
#
loop_
_entity.id
_entity.type
_entity.pdbx_description
1 polymer ?
#
loop_
_entity_poly.entity_id
_entity_poly.type
_entity_poly.pdbx_seq_one_letter_code
_entity_poly.pdbx_strand_id
1 'polypeptide(L)'
;MIIFREPPAHALLIDSRSPAEYAQGHLEGAINLDLSGFRGRLRNEEELRRLEQTLADLNGRIGAGPERPVVVYDQGFNTRLSKTAFMLALGGLEVYLWPQGWEAQATSQAPVEPVATEPWAQLRREILLTADEILAFPHPLLDVREPSEFAAARIPGAKNIPLGAFGLDNAGALGLQAGQEVGVHCRSGARSASAFWLLRQQGVLARNYLGSMLEWEAESDLPVERP
;
A
#
# COMPACT_ATOMS: atom_id res chain seq x y z
N MET A 1 6.37 -10.91 5.49
CA MET A 1 5.95 -10.08 4.36
C MET A 1 6.94 -10.32 3.23
N ILE A 2 6.49 -10.74 2.07
CA ILE A 2 7.39 -11.24 1.03
C ILE A 2 6.99 -10.65 -0.30
N ILE A 3 7.89 -9.85 -0.87
CA ILE A 3 7.82 -9.41 -2.26
C ILE A 3 8.56 -10.47 -3.10
N PHE A 4 8.00 -10.91 -4.23
CA PHE A 4 8.67 -11.73 -5.25
C PHE A 4 8.98 -13.19 -4.90
N ARG A 5 8.13 -13.88 -4.15
CA ARG A 5 8.22 -15.35 -4.05
C ARG A 5 7.06 -16.00 -4.80
N GLU A 6 7.29 -17.25 -5.20
CA GLU A 6 6.24 -18.10 -5.73
C GLU A 6 5.07 -18.15 -4.73
N PRO A 7 3.83 -17.85 -5.20
CA PRO A 7 2.69 -17.77 -4.32
C PRO A 7 2.37 -19.14 -3.70
N PRO A 8 1.87 -19.18 -2.44
CA PRO A 8 1.34 -20.41 -1.88
C PRO A 8 0.20 -20.99 -2.73
N ALA A 9 0.18 -22.29 -2.95
CA ALA A 9 -0.77 -22.96 -3.85
C ALA A 9 -2.26 -22.76 -3.49
N HIS A 10 -2.57 -22.39 -2.22
CA HIS A 10 -3.94 -22.16 -1.74
C HIS A 10 -4.28 -20.67 -1.57
N ALA A 11 -3.42 -19.78 -2.04
CA ALA A 11 -3.62 -18.33 -1.92
C ALA A 11 -4.86 -17.85 -2.69
N LEU A 12 -5.48 -16.78 -2.19
CA LEU A 12 -6.44 -16.00 -2.94
C LEU A 12 -5.68 -15.12 -3.93
N LEU A 13 -5.97 -15.28 -5.23
CA LEU A 13 -5.34 -14.46 -6.26
C LEU A 13 -6.14 -13.18 -6.49
N ILE A 14 -5.47 -12.04 -6.43
CA ILE A 14 -6.04 -10.71 -6.69
C ILE A 14 -5.33 -10.08 -7.87
N ASP A 15 -6.09 -9.80 -8.93
CA ASP A 15 -5.67 -8.99 -10.06
C ASP A 15 -5.92 -7.52 -9.76
N SER A 16 -4.85 -6.74 -9.58
CA SER A 16 -4.97 -5.31 -9.27
C SER A 16 -5.12 -4.41 -10.49
N ARG A 17 -5.11 -4.98 -11.70
CA ARG A 17 -5.30 -4.23 -12.94
C ARG A 17 -6.73 -3.69 -13.06
N SER A 18 -6.94 -2.79 -14.01
CA SER A 18 -8.27 -2.25 -14.28
C SER A 18 -9.27 -3.37 -14.68
N PRO A 19 -10.57 -3.18 -14.45
CA PRO A 19 -11.58 -4.14 -14.90
C PRO A 19 -11.52 -4.44 -16.39
N ALA A 20 -11.14 -3.46 -17.22
CA ALA A 20 -10.99 -3.65 -18.66
C ALA A 20 -9.80 -4.55 -19.02
N GLU A 21 -8.66 -4.40 -18.32
CA GLU A 21 -7.49 -5.26 -18.50
C GLU A 21 -7.79 -6.69 -17.98
N TYR A 22 -8.46 -6.80 -16.84
CA TYR A 22 -8.90 -8.10 -16.28
C TYR A 22 -9.82 -8.87 -17.26
N ALA A 23 -10.79 -8.18 -17.87
CA ALA A 23 -11.73 -8.77 -18.82
C ALA A 23 -11.05 -9.25 -20.13
N GLN A 24 -9.89 -8.66 -20.50
CA GLN A 24 -9.12 -9.12 -21.65
C GLN A 24 -8.40 -10.44 -21.39
N GLY A 25 -8.20 -10.79 -20.12
CA GLY A 25 -7.60 -12.04 -19.66
C GLY A 25 -6.97 -11.86 -18.29
N HIS A 26 -7.03 -12.89 -17.46
CA HIS A 26 -6.51 -12.93 -16.09
C HIS A 26 -6.06 -14.35 -15.71
N LEU A 27 -5.37 -14.49 -14.60
CA LEU A 27 -5.03 -15.81 -14.07
C LEU A 27 -6.31 -16.55 -13.63
N GLU A 28 -6.37 -17.84 -13.92
CA GLU A 28 -7.52 -18.65 -13.51
C GLU A 28 -7.76 -18.56 -11.99
N GLY A 29 -9.01 -18.33 -11.60
CA GLY A 29 -9.42 -18.17 -10.20
C GLY A 29 -9.09 -16.83 -9.58
N ALA A 30 -8.48 -15.89 -10.30
CA ALA A 30 -8.18 -14.56 -9.77
C ALA A 30 -9.44 -13.67 -9.71
N ILE A 31 -9.55 -12.88 -8.64
CA ILE A 31 -10.58 -11.85 -8.45
C ILE A 31 -10.00 -10.49 -8.84
N ASN A 32 -10.77 -9.67 -9.55
CA ASN A 32 -10.34 -8.30 -9.85
C ASN A 32 -10.60 -7.36 -8.67
N LEU A 33 -9.55 -6.68 -8.19
CA LEU A 33 -9.64 -5.70 -7.13
C LEU A 33 -8.57 -4.61 -7.28
N ASP A 34 -8.97 -3.43 -7.68
CA ASP A 34 -8.10 -2.24 -7.73
C ASP A 34 -8.46 -1.26 -6.59
N LEU A 35 -7.57 -1.12 -5.61
CA LEU A 35 -7.70 -0.18 -4.50
C LEU A 35 -6.82 1.08 -4.66
N SER A 36 -6.20 1.28 -5.82
CA SER A 36 -5.35 2.46 -6.08
C SER A 36 -6.12 3.78 -5.95
N GLY A 37 -7.41 3.74 -6.25
CA GLY A 37 -8.34 4.86 -6.11
C GLY A 37 -8.81 5.15 -4.68
N PHE A 38 -8.54 4.27 -3.71
CA PHE A 38 -8.97 4.48 -2.33
C PHE A 38 -8.43 5.80 -1.76
N ARG A 39 -9.31 6.55 -1.09
CA ARG A 39 -8.99 7.77 -0.35
C ARG A 39 -9.68 7.69 1.00
N GLY A 40 -8.93 7.87 2.06
CA GLY A 40 -9.46 7.85 3.42
C GLY A 40 -8.84 8.95 4.25
N ARG A 41 -9.59 9.48 5.21
CA ARG A 41 -9.05 10.30 6.28
C ARG A 41 -8.60 9.35 7.38
N LEU A 42 -7.41 9.61 7.94
CA LEU A 42 -6.71 8.71 8.86
C LEU A 42 -6.10 9.50 10.02
N ARG A 43 -6.81 10.53 10.46
CA ARG A 43 -6.28 11.44 11.46
C ARG A 43 -6.47 10.93 12.88
N ASN A 44 -7.63 10.37 13.19
CA ASN A 44 -8.05 10.07 14.54
C ASN A 44 -8.59 8.63 14.68
N GLU A 45 -8.81 8.19 15.92
CA GLU A 45 -9.27 6.84 16.24
C GLU A 45 -10.66 6.51 15.66
N GLU A 46 -11.53 7.49 15.46
CA GLU A 46 -12.84 7.26 14.84
C GLU A 46 -12.68 6.94 13.35
N GLU A 47 -11.83 7.68 12.64
CA GLU A 47 -11.54 7.44 11.23
C GLU A 47 -10.82 6.10 11.02
N LEU A 48 -9.95 5.72 11.95
CA LEU A 48 -9.30 4.41 11.94
C LEU A 48 -10.28 3.26 12.15
N ARG A 49 -11.23 3.40 13.07
CA ARG A 49 -12.31 2.39 13.25
C ARG A 49 -13.17 2.26 12.00
N ARG A 50 -13.49 3.37 11.33
CA ARG A 50 -14.23 3.35 10.06
C ARG A 50 -13.41 2.66 8.95
N LEU A 51 -12.10 2.90 8.91
CA LEU A 51 -11.21 2.22 7.98
C LEU A 51 -11.19 0.71 8.26
N GLU A 52 -11.04 0.30 9.52
CA GLU A 52 -11.03 -1.11 9.91
C GLU A 52 -12.34 -1.81 9.51
N GLN A 53 -13.49 -1.19 9.75
CA GLN A 53 -14.78 -1.71 9.31
C GLN A 53 -14.86 -1.82 7.78
N THR A 54 -14.39 -0.79 7.06
CA THR A 54 -14.35 -0.81 5.58
C THR A 54 -13.47 -1.95 5.06
N LEU A 55 -12.32 -2.21 5.69
CA LEU A 55 -11.44 -3.31 5.34
C LEU A 55 -12.05 -4.67 5.71
N ALA A 56 -12.76 -4.76 6.84
CA ALA A 56 -13.46 -5.99 7.22
C ALA A 56 -14.54 -6.36 6.20
N ASP A 57 -15.35 -5.39 5.82
CA ASP A 57 -16.42 -5.59 4.82
C ASP A 57 -15.84 -5.95 3.44
N LEU A 58 -14.71 -5.33 3.07
CA LEU A 58 -13.99 -5.65 1.84
C LEU A 58 -13.47 -7.08 1.87
N ASN A 59 -12.76 -7.46 2.94
CA ASN A 59 -12.18 -8.79 3.09
C ASN A 59 -13.27 -9.86 3.04
N GLY A 60 -14.38 -9.65 3.75
CA GLY A 60 -15.53 -10.56 3.70
C GLY A 60 -16.11 -10.71 2.29
N ARG A 61 -16.27 -9.60 1.54
CA ARG A 61 -16.80 -9.64 0.16
C ARG A 61 -15.91 -10.41 -0.81
N ILE A 62 -14.59 -10.33 -0.66
CA ILE A 62 -13.64 -11.05 -1.54
C ILE A 62 -13.30 -12.46 -1.04
N GLY A 63 -13.90 -12.90 0.07
CA GLY A 63 -13.62 -14.22 0.66
C GLY A 63 -12.22 -14.33 1.25
N ALA A 64 -11.65 -13.23 1.71
CA ALA A 64 -10.34 -13.17 2.35
C ALA A 64 -10.46 -13.23 3.89
N GLY A 65 -9.55 -13.96 4.52
CA GLY A 65 -9.50 -14.10 5.97
C GLY A 65 -8.11 -14.50 6.46
N PRO A 66 -7.90 -14.60 7.78
CA PRO A 66 -6.57 -14.81 8.36
C PRO A 66 -5.92 -16.14 7.97
N GLU A 67 -6.72 -17.14 7.63
CA GLU A 67 -6.25 -18.50 7.32
C GLU A 67 -5.81 -18.69 5.86
N ARG A 68 -6.08 -17.69 5.01
CA ARG A 68 -5.80 -17.78 3.58
C ARG A 68 -4.91 -16.62 3.13
N PRO A 69 -3.64 -16.88 2.74
CA PRO A 69 -2.79 -15.83 2.20
C PRO A 69 -3.35 -15.26 0.90
N VAL A 70 -3.05 -13.99 0.66
CA VAL A 70 -3.47 -13.26 -0.53
C VAL A 70 -2.26 -12.96 -1.40
N VAL A 71 -2.37 -13.21 -2.69
CA VAL A 71 -1.37 -12.83 -3.70
C VAL A 71 -1.96 -11.74 -4.57
N VAL A 72 -1.33 -10.59 -4.58
CA VAL A 72 -1.70 -9.49 -5.47
C VAL A 72 -0.73 -9.45 -6.65
N TYR A 73 -1.25 -9.46 -7.86
CA TYR A 73 -0.44 -9.37 -9.07
C TYR A 73 -0.89 -8.22 -9.99
N ASP A 74 0.01 -7.83 -10.90
CA ASP A 74 -0.19 -6.78 -11.89
C ASP A 74 0.79 -6.99 -13.07
N GLN A 75 0.86 -6.04 -13.99
CA GLN A 75 1.88 -5.94 -15.04
C GLN A 75 3.12 -5.20 -14.52
N GLY A 76 3.92 -5.86 -13.70
CA GLY A 76 5.11 -5.28 -13.09
C GLY A 76 4.85 -4.65 -11.71
N PHE A 77 5.94 -4.21 -11.08
CA PHE A 77 5.88 -3.51 -9.80
C PHE A 77 5.50 -2.04 -10.03
N ASN A 78 4.28 -1.69 -9.63
CA ASN A 78 3.71 -0.36 -9.84
C ASN A 78 2.91 0.12 -8.62
N THR A 79 2.40 1.34 -8.69
CA THR A 79 1.66 1.96 -7.57
C THR A 79 0.29 1.34 -7.32
N ARG A 80 -0.34 0.76 -8.33
CA ARG A 80 -1.65 0.08 -8.23
C ARG A 80 -1.50 -1.23 -7.46
N LEU A 81 -0.59 -2.11 -7.89
CA LEU A 81 -0.18 -3.31 -7.16
C LEU A 81 0.15 -2.98 -5.71
N SER A 82 1.05 -2.02 -5.51
CA SER A 82 1.59 -1.69 -4.19
C SER A 82 0.53 -1.19 -3.24
N LYS A 83 -0.38 -0.33 -3.70
CA LYS A 83 -1.44 0.23 -2.84
C LYS A 83 -2.51 -0.79 -2.54
N THR A 84 -2.94 -1.60 -3.53
CA THR A 84 -3.90 -2.69 -3.30
C THR A 84 -3.33 -3.68 -2.28
N ALA A 85 -2.10 -4.14 -2.45
CA ALA A 85 -1.43 -5.00 -1.49
C ALA A 85 -1.29 -4.36 -0.09
N PHE A 86 -0.95 -3.05 -0.02
CA PHE A 86 -0.85 -2.34 1.25
C PHE A 86 -2.19 -2.30 1.99
N MET A 87 -3.28 -2.00 1.32
CA MET A 87 -4.62 -1.95 1.93
C MET A 87 -5.03 -3.30 2.50
N LEU A 88 -4.80 -4.40 1.78
CA LEU A 88 -5.10 -5.75 2.24
C LEU A 88 -4.21 -6.14 3.45
N ALA A 89 -2.90 -5.83 3.38
CA ALA A 89 -1.99 -6.05 4.51
C ALA A 89 -2.36 -5.20 5.73
N LEU A 90 -2.80 -3.95 5.53
CA LEU A 90 -3.28 -3.07 6.59
C LEU A 90 -4.50 -3.64 7.31
N GLY A 91 -5.39 -4.33 6.58
CA GLY A 91 -6.53 -5.06 7.13
C GLY A 91 -6.17 -6.39 7.83
N GLY A 92 -4.88 -6.70 7.97
CA GLY A 92 -4.39 -7.85 8.73
C GLY A 92 -4.10 -9.10 7.90
N LEU A 93 -4.35 -9.10 6.59
CA LEU A 93 -4.11 -10.26 5.74
C LEU A 93 -2.61 -10.51 5.54
N GLU A 94 -2.23 -11.77 5.37
CA GLU A 94 -0.92 -12.16 4.88
C GLU A 94 -0.87 -11.93 3.37
N VAL A 95 -0.04 -10.98 2.93
CA VAL A 95 -0.02 -10.52 1.53
C VAL A 95 1.33 -10.75 0.88
N TYR A 96 1.29 -11.31 -0.33
CA TYR A 96 2.40 -11.52 -1.24
C TYR A 96 2.21 -10.64 -2.47
N LEU A 97 3.28 -9.98 -2.93
CA LEU A 97 3.28 -9.24 -4.19
C LEU A 97 3.93 -10.09 -5.27
N TRP A 98 3.24 -10.24 -6.39
CA TRP A 98 3.73 -10.98 -7.54
C TRP A 98 3.69 -10.10 -8.81
N PRO A 99 4.67 -9.22 -9.00
CA PRO A 99 4.68 -8.24 -10.10
C PRO A 99 4.67 -8.86 -11.50
N GLN A 100 5.27 -10.05 -11.66
CA GLN A 100 5.33 -10.77 -12.93
C GLN A 100 4.18 -11.77 -13.09
N GLY A 101 3.22 -11.79 -12.20
CA GLY A 101 2.14 -12.78 -12.21
C GLY A 101 1.36 -12.81 -13.52
N TRP A 102 1.16 -11.65 -14.15
CA TRP A 102 0.50 -11.58 -15.45
C TRP A 102 1.27 -12.26 -16.58
N GLU A 103 2.59 -12.20 -16.59
CA GLU A 103 3.42 -12.81 -17.65
C GLU A 103 3.44 -14.34 -17.56
N ALA A 104 3.14 -14.89 -16.39
CA ALA A 104 3.31 -16.29 -16.12
C ALA A 104 2.29 -17.20 -16.83
N GLN A 105 1.07 -16.77 -17.10
CA GLN A 105 0.04 -17.51 -17.89
C GLN A 105 -1.37 -16.92 -17.70
N ALA A 106 -1.75 -15.93 -18.47
CA ALA A 106 -3.15 -15.54 -18.53
C ALA A 106 -3.97 -16.59 -19.27
N THR A 107 -4.97 -17.14 -18.64
CA THR A 107 -5.67 -18.30 -19.20
C THR A 107 -7.19 -18.21 -19.15
N SER A 108 -7.76 -17.23 -18.44
CA SER A 108 -9.20 -17.08 -18.29
C SER A 108 -9.70 -15.69 -18.68
N GLN A 109 -10.90 -15.64 -19.27
CA GLN A 109 -11.69 -14.40 -19.45
C GLN A 109 -13.01 -14.49 -18.70
N ALA A 110 -13.30 -15.62 -18.08
CA ALA A 110 -14.51 -15.80 -17.30
C ALA A 110 -14.41 -15.08 -15.95
N PRO A 111 -15.30 -14.14 -15.64
CA PRO A 111 -15.24 -13.43 -14.37
C PRO A 111 -15.36 -14.42 -13.20
N VAL A 112 -14.58 -14.18 -12.16
CA VAL A 112 -14.60 -14.98 -10.93
C VAL A 112 -15.43 -14.23 -9.91
N GLU A 113 -16.56 -14.83 -9.52
CA GLU A 113 -17.36 -14.33 -8.42
C GLU A 113 -16.75 -14.80 -7.09
N PRO A 114 -16.37 -13.88 -6.20
CA PRO A 114 -15.82 -14.26 -4.91
C PRO A 114 -16.87 -14.96 -4.04
N VAL A 115 -16.45 -15.98 -3.31
CA VAL A 115 -17.29 -16.58 -2.28
C VAL A 115 -17.13 -15.76 -1.01
N ALA A 116 -18.14 -14.94 -0.72
CA ALA A 116 -18.13 -14.07 0.45
C ALA A 116 -18.04 -14.87 1.76
N THR A 117 -17.37 -14.30 2.73
CA THR A 117 -17.25 -14.81 4.09
C THR A 117 -17.71 -13.76 5.10
N GLU A 118 -17.69 -14.09 6.39
CA GLU A 118 -17.94 -13.10 7.44
C GLU A 118 -16.91 -11.96 7.36
N PRO A 119 -17.32 -10.71 7.60
CA PRO A 119 -16.42 -9.57 7.65
C PRO A 119 -15.31 -9.78 8.68
N TRP A 120 -14.06 -9.62 8.26
CA TRP A 120 -12.91 -9.74 9.15
C TRP A 120 -11.82 -8.73 8.79
N ALA A 121 -11.32 -8.01 9.81
CA ALA A 121 -10.07 -7.27 9.73
C ALA A 121 -9.43 -7.16 11.11
N GLN A 122 -8.11 -7.02 11.11
CA GLN A 122 -7.32 -6.64 12.26
C GLN A 122 -6.34 -5.54 11.81
N LEU A 123 -6.65 -4.30 12.13
CA LEU A 123 -5.89 -3.16 11.62
C LEU A 123 -4.43 -3.19 12.12
N ARG A 124 -3.50 -3.24 11.19
CA ARG A 124 -2.05 -3.29 11.46
C ARG A 124 -1.48 -1.91 11.65
N ARG A 125 -1.63 -1.38 12.87
CA ARG A 125 -1.17 -0.03 13.25
C ARG A 125 0.34 0.15 13.08
N GLU A 126 1.11 -0.91 13.22
CA GLU A 126 2.57 -0.89 13.10
C GLU A 126 3.10 -0.61 11.69
N ILE A 127 2.23 -0.61 10.67
CA ILE A 127 2.61 -0.24 9.29
C ILE A 127 1.99 1.08 8.83
N LEU A 128 1.11 1.68 9.63
CA LEU A 128 0.38 2.91 9.32
C LEU A 128 0.90 4.08 10.16
N LEU A 129 0.90 5.27 9.58
CA LEU A 129 0.99 6.55 10.29
C LEU A 129 -0.30 7.34 10.09
N THR A 130 -0.76 8.00 11.13
CA THR A 130 -1.80 9.03 11.06
C THR A 130 -1.18 10.43 10.94
N ALA A 131 -1.98 11.44 10.57
CA ALA A 131 -1.50 12.81 10.52
C ALA A 131 -1.04 13.31 11.91
N ASP A 132 -1.77 12.97 12.98
CA ASP A 132 -1.41 13.37 14.34
C ASP A 132 -0.12 12.67 14.83
N GLU A 133 0.10 11.40 14.46
CA GLU A 133 1.36 10.71 14.77
C GLU A 133 2.56 11.36 14.09
N ILE A 134 2.42 11.89 12.87
CA ILE A 134 3.50 12.55 12.13
C ILE A 134 4.02 13.78 12.87
N LEU A 135 3.15 14.57 13.51
CA LEU A 135 3.55 15.77 14.26
C LEU A 135 4.55 15.48 15.39
N ALA A 136 4.50 14.28 15.96
CA ALA A 136 5.38 13.83 17.04
C ALA A 136 6.32 12.68 16.61
N PHE A 137 6.41 12.39 15.30
CA PHE A 137 7.17 11.24 14.80
C PHE A 137 8.68 11.48 14.95
N PRO A 138 9.39 10.70 15.78
CA PRO A 138 10.78 10.97 16.11
C PRO A 138 11.79 10.45 15.08
N HIS A 139 11.29 9.79 14.03
CA HIS A 139 12.10 9.15 13.00
C HIS A 139 12.03 9.94 11.68
N PRO A 140 12.93 9.67 10.71
CA PRO A 140 12.88 10.33 9.41
C PRO A 140 11.52 10.13 8.72
N LEU A 141 10.95 11.23 8.23
CA LEU A 141 9.77 11.24 7.36
C LEU A 141 10.22 11.47 5.92
N LEU A 142 9.93 10.54 5.02
CA LEU A 142 10.33 10.57 3.62
C LEU A 142 9.15 10.99 2.74
N ASP A 143 9.32 12.08 2.02
CA ASP A 143 8.42 12.48 0.94
C ASP A 143 8.91 11.86 -0.38
N VAL A 144 8.14 10.93 -0.91
CA VAL A 144 8.53 10.20 -2.14
C VAL A 144 7.92 10.80 -3.40
N ARG A 145 7.48 12.07 -3.33
CA ARG A 145 7.01 12.83 -4.49
C ARG A 145 8.19 13.36 -5.31
N GLU A 146 7.86 13.89 -6.50
CA GLU A 146 8.84 14.56 -7.32
C GLU A 146 9.40 15.83 -6.62
N PRO A 147 10.66 16.21 -6.90
CA PRO A 147 11.28 17.38 -6.27
C PRO A 147 10.48 18.68 -6.45
N SER A 148 9.82 18.86 -7.57
CA SER A 148 8.96 20.02 -7.84
C SER A 148 7.72 20.07 -6.96
N GLU A 149 7.10 18.92 -6.66
CA GLU A 149 5.98 18.82 -5.73
C GLU A 149 6.43 19.16 -4.30
N PHE A 150 7.58 18.62 -3.88
CA PHE A 150 8.18 18.87 -2.56
C PHE A 150 8.58 20.34 -2.38
N ALA A 151 9.17 20.94 -3.42
CA ALA A 151 9.55 22.35 -3.38
C ALA A 151 8.33 23.28 -3.26
N ALA A 152 7.20 22.94 -3.89
CA ALA A 152 5.99 23.75 -3.84
C ALA A 152 5.29 23.76 -2.48
N ALA A 153 5.20 22.60 -1.82
CA ALA A 153 4.62 22.44 -0.48
C ALA A 153 5.07 21.12 0.14
N ARG A 154 5.37 21.09 1.42
CA ARG A 154 5.81 19.87 2.12
C ARG A 154 5.37 19.84 3.58
N ILE A 155 5.36 18.64 4.14
CA ILE A 155 5.26 18.44 5.59
C ILE A 155 6.57 18.91 6.23
N PRO A 156 6.54 19.74 7.28
CA PRO A 156 7.74 20.22 7.95
C PRO A 156 8.66 19.08 8.41
N GLY A 157 9.96 19.24 8.17
CA GLY A 157 10.97 18.25 8.54
C GLY A 157 11.04 17.01 7.64
N ALA A 158 10.16 16.86 6.66
CA ALA A 158 10.24 15.77 5.69
C ALA A 158 11.49 15.90 4.79
N LYS A 159 12.06 14.75 4.41
CA LYS A 159 13.17 14.64 3.45
C LYS A 159 12.65 14.12 2.13
N ASN A 160 13.00 14.78 1.03
CA ASN A 160 12.57 14.31 -0.28
C ASN A 160 13.54 13.25 -0.82
N ILE A 161 13.00 12.08 -1.09
CA ILE A 161 13.64 11.01 -1.86
C ILE A 161 12.59 10.53 -2.86
N PRO A 162 12.62 10.97 -4.12
CA PRO A 162 11.61 10.59 -5.11
C PRO A 162 11.51 9.08 -5.29
N LEU A 163 10.29 8.56 -5.55
CA LEU A 163 10.06 7.12 -5.69
C LEU A 163 11.01 6.47 -6.70
N GLY A 164 11.36 7.16 -7.78
CA GLY A 164 12.32 6.66 -8.78
C GLY A 164 13.74 6.39 -8.27
N ALA A 165 14.08 6.88 -7.06
CA ALA A 165 15.36 6.58 -6.44
C ALA A 165 15.38 5.26 -5.65
N PHE A 166 14.21 4.66 -5.39
CA PHE A 166 14.12 3.41 -4.63
C PHE A 166 14.29 2.20 -5.55
N GLY A 167 15.10 1.23 -5.11
CA GLY A 167 15.30 -0.07 -5.74
C GLY A 167 15.09 -1.22 -4.76
N LEU A 168 15.28 -2.44 -5.24
CA LEU A 168 15.08 -3.65 -4.44
C LEU A 168 16.16 -3.88 -3.37
N ASP A 169 17.33 -3.25 -3.50
CA ASP A 169 18.54 -3.52 -2.71
C ASP A 169 19.37 -2.27 -2.39
N ASN A 170 18.80 -1.07 -2.53
CA ASN A 170 19.56 0.18 -2.44
C ASN A 170 19.24 1.08 -1.24
N ALA A 171 18.57 0.57 -0.21
CA ALA A 171 18.23 1.36 0.99
C ALA A 171 19.47 1.96 1.63
N GLY A 172 20.59 1.20 1.70
CA GLY A 172 21.86 1.68 2.22
C GLY A 172 22.42 2.88 1.44
N ALA A 173 22.30 2.87 0.11
CA ALA A 173 22.70 4.00 -0.74
C ALA A 173 21.85 5.26 -0.51
N LEU A 174 20.62 5.09 -0.01
CA LEU A 174 19.73 6.17 0.41
C LEU A 174 19.95 6.61 1.88
N GLY A 175 20.97 6.05 2.55
CA GLY A 175 21.27 6.32 3.96
C GLY A 175 20.30 5.66 4.94
N LEU A 176 19.62 4.59 4.54
CA LEU A 176 18.66 3.84 5.33
C LEU A 176 19.21 2.46 5.70
N GLN A 177 18.88 1.96 6.90
CA GLN A 177 19.42 0.72 7.42
C GLN A 177 18.30 -0.25 7.84
N ALA A 178 18.58 -1.55 7.77
CA ALA A 178 17.70 -2.57 8.33
C ALA A 178 17.47 -2.31 9.83
N GLY A 179 16.23 -2.47 10.29
CA GLY A 179 15.81 -2.16 11.65
C GLY A 179 15.53 -0.68 11.92
N GLN A 180 15.89 0.22 11.01
CA GLN A 180 15.58 1.65 11.16
C GLN A 180 14.10 1.90 10.91
N GLU A 181 13.44 2.64 11.80
CA GLU A 181 12.07 3.11 11.58
C GLU A 181 12.06 4.38 10.74
N VAL A 182 11.15 4.44 9.76
CA VAL A 182 10.95 5.60 8.88
C VAL A 182 9.47 5.76 8.52
N GLY A 183 9.00 7.00 8.43
CA GLY A 183 7.72 7.32 7.83
C GLY A 183 7.87 7.55 6.33
N VAL A 184 6.87 7.16 5.55
CA VAL A 184 6.80 7.45 4.11
C VAL A 184 5.46 8.06 3.76
N HIS A 185 5.47 9.11 2.95
CA HIS A 185 4.26 9.71 2.38
C HIS A 185 4.49 10.18 0.94
N CYS A 186 3.39 10.48 0.27
CA CYS A 186 3.45 11.07 -1.06
C CYS A 186 2.33 12.10 -1.27
N ARG A 187 1.61 12.07 -2.38
CA ARG A 187 0.41 12.90 -2.57
C ARG A 187 -0.86 12.21 -2.04
N SER A 188 -1.06 10.91 -2.30
CA SER A 188 -2.32 10.17 -2.06
C SER A 188 -2.13 8.72 -1.60
N GLY A 189 -0.96 8.39 -1.06
CA GLY A 189 -0.65 7.07 -0.50
C GLY A 189 -0.26 5.98 -1.50
N ALA A 190 -0.28 6.23 -2.82
CA ALA A 190 0.04 5.20 -3.81
C ALA A 190 1.56 5.02 -4.04
N ARG A 191 2.29 6.11 -4.31
CA ARG A 191 3.76 6.09 -4.43
C ARG A 191 4.43 5.68 -3.11
N SER A 192 3.91 6.16 -1.99
CA SER A 192 4.44 5.79 -0.67
C SER A 192 4.19 4.33 -0.31
N ALA A 193 3.11 3.71 -0.78
CA ALA A 193 2.93 2.26 -0.67
C ALA A 193 4.01 1.49 -1.44
N SER A 194 4.44 1.96 -2.63
CA SER A 194 5.55 1.33 -3.35
C SER A 194 6.87 1.47 -2.59
N ALA A 195 7.21 2.66 -2.10
CA ALA A 195 8.40 2.88 -1.29
C ALA A 195 8.36 2.03 0.00
N PHE A 196 7.20 1.94 0.66
CA PHE A 196 6.99 1.09 1.83
C PHE A 196 7.39 -0.37 1.55
N TRP A 197 6.91 -0.96 0.46
CA TRP A 197 7.22 -2.35 0.13
C TRP A 197 8.71 -2.54 -0.17
N LEU A 198 9.33 -1.65 -0.96
CA LEU A 198 10.75 -1.71 -1.28
C LEU A 198 11.65 -1.58 -0.03
N LEU A 199 11.28 -0.72 0.90
CA LEU A 199 11.99 -0.55 2.17
C LEU A 199 11.82 -1.76 3.09
N ARG A 200 10.60 -2.26 3.24
CA ARG A 200 10.32 -3.44 4.07
C ARG A 200 11.03 -4.68 3.55
N GLN A 201 11.18 -4.83 2.24
CA GLN A 201 11.95 -5.92 1.63
C GLN A 201 13.42 -5.91 2.09
N GLN A 202 13.97 -4.75 2.38
CA GLN A 202 15.35 -4.54 2.82
C GLN A 202 15.50 -4.45 4.34
N GLY A 203 14.44 -4.82 5.09
CA GLY A 203 14.45 -4.84 6.54
C GLY A 203 14.25 -3.47 7.22
N VAL A 204 14.03 -2.40 6.46
CA VAL A 204 13.71 -1.08 7.02
C VAL A 204 12.28 -1.12 7.58
N LEU A 205 12.07 -0.59 8.78
CA LEU A 205 10.76 -0.58 9.44
C LEU A 205 9.92 0.62 8.96
N ALA A 206 9.55 0.59 7.67
CA ALA A 206 8.74 1.64 7.08
C ALA A 206 7.30 1.62 7.60
N ARG A 207 6.74 2.82 7.88
CA ARG A 207 5.32 3.07 8.16
C ARG A 207 4.78 4.03 7.12
N ASN A 208 3.60 3.76 6.57
CA ASN A 208 3.03 4.56 5.48
C ASN A 208 1.96 5.52 6.01
N TYR A 209 2.12 6.81 5.76
CA TYR A 209 1.04 7.79 5.90
C TYR A 209 0.19 7.76 4.63
N LEU A 210 -0.87 6.95 4.67
CA LEU A 210 -1.74 6.69 3.52
C LEU A 210 -2.50 7.92 3.04
N GLY A 211 -2.95 8.80 3.95
CA GLY A 211 -3.64 10.06 3.64
C GLY A 211 -2.76 11.05 2.87
N SER A 212 -1.47 11.09 3.23
CA SER A 212 -0.45 11.86 2.51
C SER A 212 -0.78 13.36 2.39
N MET A 213 -0.20 14.05 1.41
CA MET A 213 -0.42 15.51 1.23
C MET A 213 -1.87 15.89 0.94
N LEU A 214 -2.68 15.01 0.34
CA LEU A 214 -4.09 15.31 0.10
C LEU A 214 -4.88 15.48 1.38
N GLU A 215 -4.65 14.61 2.37
CA GLU A 215 -5.25 14.76 3.69
C GLU A 215 -4.60 15.93 4.45
N TRP A 216 -3.26 15.99 4.45
CA TRP A 216 -2.50 16.98 5.17
C TRP A 216 -2.88 18.44 4.82
N GLU A 217 -3.01 18.72 3.53
CA GLU A 217 -3.40 20.06 3.03
C GLU A 217 -4.89 20.38 3.23
N ALA A 218 -5.74 19.37 3.42
CA ALA A 218 -7.16 19.55 3.68
C ALA A 218 -7.44 19.93 5.16
N GLU A 219 -6.50 19.69 6.07
CA GLU A 219 -6.60 20.01 7.49
C GLU A 219 -5.97 21.38 7.77
N SER A 220 -6.80 22.35 8.17
CA SER A 220 -6.35 23.74 8.33
C SER A 220 -5.39 24.00 9.50
N ASP A 221 -5.32 23.06 10.43
CA ASP A 221 -4.46 23.12 11.63
C ASP A 221 -3.14 22.35 11.47
N LEU A 222 -2.93 21.67 10.34
CA LEU A 222 -1.66 21.01 10.06
C LEU A 222 -0.67 21.96 9.38
N PRO A 223 0.59 22.03 9.85
CA PRO A 223 1.57 22.96 9.31
C PRO A 223 2.06 22.51 7.93
N VAL A 224 2.15 23.45 7.01
CA VAL A 224 2.69 23.22 5.65
C VAL A 224 3.82 24.21 5.40
N GLU A 225 5.01 23.72 5.08
CA GLU A 225 6.09 24.55 4.57
C GLU A 225 5.91 24.82 3.06
N ARG A 226 6.02 26.11 2.70
CA ARG A 226 6.06 26.61 1.33
C ARG A 226 7.27 27.52 1.17
N PRO A 227 7.81 27.68 -0.05
CA PRO A 227 8.94 28.59 -0.31
C PRO A 227 8.61 30.03 0.01
#